data_204183888c0f11207e9c9bca1b8a5f73
#
_entry.id   204183888c0f11207e9c9bca1b8a5f73
#
_cell.length_a   1.000
_cell.length_b   1.000
_cell.length_c   1.000
_cell.angle_alpha   90.00
_cell.angle_beta   90.00
_cell.angle_gamma   90.00
#
_symmetry.space_group_name_H-M   'P 1'
#
loop_
_entity.id
_entity.type
_entity.pdbx_description
1 polymer ?
#
loop_
_entity_poly.entity_id
_entity_poly.type
_entity_poly.pdbx_seq_one_letter_code
_entity_poly.pdbx_strand_id
1 'polypeptide(L)'
;MSKRIAFIGLGIMGAPMAANLVKAGFDVAGYNRSPARTEELVAVGGRGAADIAEAVRDADVVATMVPDSPDVQAVLAGEGGVFEHAQPGALIIDFSSIRPDVAAALAAEGAGRGFRMLDAPVSGGEQGAIEGVLSIMVGGAAADFEAAAPVFDAVCKTIVHVGPAGSCQTVKAANQLMVAGHLELLAEAIVFLEAYGVDTEAALRVLGGG
;
A
#
# COMPACT_ATOMS: atom_id res chain seq x y z
N MET A 1 -16.90 -7.77 -17.44
CA MET A 1 -15.85 -6.81 -17.83
C MET A 1 -14.82 -6.77 -16.73
N SER A 2 -13.53 -6.72 -17.06
CA SER A 2 -12.45 -6.54 -16.07
C SER A 2 -12.63 -5.19 -15.36
N LYS A 3 -12.44 -5.13 -14.03
CA LYS A 3 -12.45 -3.84 -13.31
C LYS A 3 -11.27 -2.99 -13.76
N ARG A 4 -11.51 -1.70 -13.93
CA ARG A 4 -10.49 -0.69 -14.26
C ARG A 4 -9.92 -0.13 -12.97
N ILE A 5 -8.60 -0.19 -12.87
CA ILE A 5 -7.87 0.27 -11.69
C ILE A 5 -6.96 1.43 -12.08
N ALA A 6 -7.09 2.56 -11.38
CA ALA A 6 -6.07 3.59 -11.38
C ALA A 6 -5.07 3.29 -10.27
N PHE A 7 -3.77 3.23 -10.56
CA PHE A 7 -2.72 3.06 -9.56
C PHE A 7 -1.82 4.29 -9.51
N ILE A 8 -1.84 5.00 -8.37
CA ILE A 8 -1.12 6.25 -8.18
C ILE A 8 0.05 6.02 -7.21
N GLY A 9 1.26 6.29 -7.69
CA GLY A 9 2.49 6.04 -6.96
C GLY A 9 3.13 4.70 -7.35
N LEU A 10 3.97 4.74 -8.39
CA LEU A 10 4.71 3.59 -8.93
C LEU A 10 6.16 3.58 -8.40
N GLY A 11 6.31 3.76 -7.08
CA GLY A 11 7.59 3.62 -6.39
C GLY A 11 8.00 2.15 -6.23
N ILE A 12 8.99 1.90 -5.33
CA ILE A 12 9.54 0.56 -5.06
C ILE A 12 8.44 -0.46 -4.72
N MET A 13 7.41 -0.04 -3.97
CA MET A 13 6.28 -0.90 -3.61
C MET A 13 5.18 -0.89 -4.66
N GLY A 14 4.80 0.31 -5.15
CA GLY A 14 3.64 0.46 -6.03
C GLY A 14 3.82 -0.14 -7.43
N ALA A 15 5.02 -0.05 -8.01
CA ALA A 15 5.28 -0.60 -9.34
C ALA A 15 5.06 -2.13 -9.41
N PRO A 16 5.64 -2.95 -8.53
CA PRO A 16 5.38 -4.38 -8.54
C PRO A 16 3.92 -4.73 -8.16
N MET A 17 3.28 -3.97 -7.26
CA MET A 17 1.86 -4.18 -6.96
C MET A 17 0.98 -3.92 -8.18
N ALA A 18 1.18 -2.81 -8.90
CA ALA A 18 0.48 -2.51 -10.14
C ALA A 18 0.71 -3.58 -11.21
N ALA A 19 1.94 -4.06 -11.35
CA ALA A 19 2.29 -5.15 -12.28
C ALA A 19 1.56 -6.46 -11.93
N ASN A 20 1.42 -6.80 -10.65
CA ASN A 20 0.67 -7.99 -10.22
C ASN A 20 -0.83 -7.86 -10.51
N LEU A 21 -1.41 -6.66 -10.39
CA LEU A 21 -2.79 -6.40 -10.82
C LEU A 21 -2.97 -6.61 -12.33
N VAL A 22 -2.02 -6.14 -13.17
CA VAL A 22 -2.03 -6.40 -14.62
C VAL A 22 -1.97 -7.90 -14.90
N LYS A 23 -1.06 -8.64 -14.25
CA LYS A 23 -0.94 -10.10 -14.37
C LYS A 23 -2.22 -10.85 -13.96
N ALA A 24 -2.94 -10.32 -12.96
CA ALA A 24 -4.23 -10.86 -12.53
C ALA A 24 -5.39 -10.53 -13.49
N GLY A 25 -5.13 -9.78 -14.58
CA GLY A 25 -6.10 -9.50 -15.63
C GLY A 25 -6.92 -8.23 -15.44
N PHE A 26 -6.51 -7.34 -14.54
CA PHE A 26 -7.12 -6.00 -14.41
C PHE A 26 -6.63 -5.05 -15.52
N ASP A 27 -7.49 -4.12 -15.93
CA ASP A 27 -7.09 -2.99 -16.77
C ASP A 27 -6.53 -1.88 -15.85
N VAL A 28 -5.19 -1.75 -15.82
CA VAL A 28 -4.50 -0.86 -14.89
C VAL A 28 -3.95 0.36 -15.61
N ALA A 29 -4.39 1.56 -15.19
CA ALA A 29 -3.81 2.84 -15.56
C ALA A 29 -2.93 3.35 -14.41
N GLY A 30 -1.66 3.59 -14.68
CA GLY A 30 -0.70 4.04 -13.67
C GLY A 30 -0.27 5.48 -13.84
N TYR A 31 -0.17 6.21 -12.74
CA TYR A 31 0.42 7.53 -12.68
C TYR A 31 1.54 7.60 -11.64
N ASN A 32 2.62 8.27 -12.01
CA ASN A 32 3.71 8.59 -11.11
C ASN A 32 4.34 9.94 -11.49
N ARG A 33 4.84 10.69 -10.50
CA ARG A 33 5.54 11.97 -10.74
C ARG A 33 6.74 11.83 -11.68
N SER A 34 7.42 10.69 -11.65
CA SER A 34 8.50 10.35 -12.59
C SER A 34 7.96 9.49 -13.74
N PRO A 35 7.95 9.97 -14.99
CA PRO A 35 7.42 9.23 -16.15
C PRO A 35 8.09 7.87 -16.39
N ALA A 36 9.39 7.73 -16.09
CA ALA A 36 10.12 6.48 -16.28
C ALA A 36 9.48 5.28 -15.55
N ARG A 37 8.87 5.52 -14.38
CA ARG A 37 8.16 4.47 -13.63
C ARG A 37 6.86 4.03 -14.30
N THR A 38 6.24 4.92 -15.04
CA THR A 38 5.03 4.62 -15.82
C THR A 38 5.36 3.71 -17.01
N GLU A 39 6.53 3.90 -17.64
CA GLU A 39 7.01 3.04 -18.74
C GLU A 39 7.19 1.58 -18.31
N GLU A 40 7.66 1.34 -17.08
CA GLU A 40 7.78 0.00 -16.51
C GLU A 40 6.42 -0.72 -16.44
N LEU A 41 5.36 0.00 -16.06
CA LEU A 41 4.00 -0.55 -16.03
C LEU A 41 3.48 -0.85 -17.45
N VAL A 42 3.74 0.04 -18.41
CA VAL A 42 3.35 -0.16 -19.81
C VAL A 42 4.03 -1.39 -20.40
N ALA A 43 5.29 -1.64 -20.08
CA ALA A 43 6.03 -2.80 -20.53
C ALA A 43 5.42 -4.15 -20.10
N VAL A 44 4.65 -4.17 -19.01
CA VAL A 44 3.96 -5.39 -18.53
C VAL A 44 2.48 -5.45 -18.92
N GLY A 45 2.01 -4.51 -19.76
CA GLY A 45 0.65 -4.52 -20.31
C GLY A 45 -0.34 -3.57 -19.62
N GLY A 46 0.11 -2.74 -18.70
CA GLY A 46 -0.68 -1.64 -18.16
C GLY A 46 -0.71 -0.42 -19.09
N ARG A 47 -1.35 0.66 -18.65
CA ARG A 47 -1.41 1.95 -19.36
C ARG A 47 -0.76 3.03 -18.52
N GLY A 48 -0.04 3.94 -19.17
CA GLY A 48 0.46 5.16 -18.54
C GLY A 48 -0.59 6.27 -18.61
N ALA A 49 -0.67 7.08 -17.55
CA ALA A 49 -1.45 8.31 -17.51
C ALA A 49 -0.53 9.52 -17.33
N ALA A 50 -0.87 10.64 -17.97
CA ALA A 50 -0.10 11.87 -17.88
C ALA A 50 -0.30 12.61 -16.55
N ASP A 51 -1.47 12.45 -15.96
CA ASP A 51 -1.85 13.05 -14.67
C ASP A 51 -2.84 12.16 -13.89
N ILE A 52 -3.20 12.60 -12.68
CA ILE A 52 -4.16 11.90 -11.82
C ILE A 52 -5.54 11.89 -12.49
N ALA A 53 -5.96 13.00 -13.09
CA ALA A 53 -7.28 13.13 -13.71
C ALA A 53 -7.47 12.10 -14.85
N GLU A 54 -6.44 11.91 -15.69
CA GLU A 54 -6.47 10.90 -16.74
C GLU A 54 -6.52 9.48 -16.15
N ALA A 55 -5.71 9.20 -15.12
CA ALA A 55 -5.66 7.88 -14.51
C ALA A 55 -7.01 7.45 -13.93
N VAL A 56 -7.71 8.35 -13.21
CA VAL A 56 -8.89 8.01 -12.40
C VAL A 56 -10.22 8.18 -13.13
N ARG A 57 -10.26 8.85 -14.29
CA ARG A 57 -11.49 9.25 -15.00
C ARG A 57 -12.51 8.13 -15.16
N ASP A 58 -12.03 6.95 -15.47
CA ASP A 58 -12.90 5.79 -15.75
C ASP A 58 -12.62 4.62 -14.78
N ALA A 59 -11.94 4.86 -13.66
CA ALA A 59 -11.54 3.82 -12.73
C ALA A 59 -12.71 3.39 -11.84
N ASP A 60 -12.91 2.08 -11.72
CA ASP A 60 -13.82 1.48 -10.72
C ASP A 60 -13.15 1.45 -9.34
N VAL A 61 -11.82 1.32 -9.33
CA VAL A 61 -10.98 1.31 -8.13
C VAL A 61 -9.81 2.26 -8.32
N VAL A 62 -9.51 3.06 -7.31
CA VAL A 62 -8.30 3.89 -7.24
C VAL A 62 -7.41 3.37 -6.13
N ALA A 63 -6.21 2.91 -6.49
CA ALA A 63 -5.19 2.46 -5.56
C ALA A 63 -4.10 3.54 -5.42
N THR A 64 -3.68 3.83 -4.19
CA THR A 64 -2.58 4.77 -3.92
C THR A 64 -1.48 4.09 -3.12
N MET A 65 -0.21 4.39 -3.46
CA MET A 65 0.97 3.92 -2.73
C MET A 65 2.06 4.99 -2.79
N VAL A 66 1.99 5.94 -1.86
CA VAL A 66 2.85 7.13 -1.81
C VAL A 66 3.54 7.25 -0.44
N PRO A 67 4.58 8.09 -0.30
CA PRO A 67 5.48 8.02 0.85
C PRO A 67 4.85 8.28 2.21
N ASP A 68 4.01 9.33 2.37
CA ASP A 68 3.57 9.80 3.69
C ASP A 68 2.22 10.53 3.61
N SER A 69 1.69 10.91 4.78
CA SER A 69 0.41 11.58 4.97
C SER A 69 0.22 12.83 4.09
N PRO A 70 1.19 13.77 3.98
CA PRO A 70 1.06 14.91 3.07
C PRO A 70 0.92 14.52 1.60
N ASP A 71 1.63 13.46 1.17
CA ASP A 71 1.53 12.97 -0.22
C ASP A 71 0.15 12.36 -0.48
N VAL A 72 -0.41 11.56 0.47
CA VAL A 72 -1.76 10.99 0.34
C VAL A 72 -2.82 12.10 0.31
N GLN A 73 -2.70 13.10 1.21
CA GLN A 73 -3.62 14.25 1.20
C GLN A 73 -3.57 15.01 -0.13
N ALA A 74 -2.36 15.27 -0.66
CA ALA A 74 -2.21 15.95 -1.94
C ALA A 74 -2.80 15.14 -3.11
N VAL A 75 -2.56 13.83 -3.14
CA VAL A 75 -3.07 12.93 -4.19
C VAL A 75 -4.58 12.79 -4.12
N LEU A 76 -5.17 12.62 -2.94
CA LEU A 76 -6.60 12.39 -2.80
C LEU A 76 -7.42 13.69 -2.82
N ALA A 77 -7.05 14.67 -1.98
CA ALA A 77 -7.85 15.86 -1.69
C ALA A 77 -7.23 17.18 -2.21
N GLY A 78 -6.01 17.15 -2.73
CA GLY A 78 -5.37 18.33 -3.32
C GLY A 78 -5.99 18.76 -4.64
N GLU A 79 -5.59 19.94 -5.13
CA GLU A 79 -5.99 20.45 -6.44
C GLU A 79 -5.60 19.46 -7.55
N GLY A 80 -6.52 19.11 -8.42
CA GLY A 80 -6.34 18.09 -9.46
C GLY A 80 -6.23 16.66 -8.91
N GLY A 81 -6.62 16.43 -7.66
CA GLY A 81 -6.56 15.13 -6.99
C GLY A 81 -7.71 14.20 -7.34
N VAL A 82 -7.68 13.02 -6.71
CA VAL A 82 -8.64 11.92 -6.96
C VAL A 82 -10.07 12.35 -6.70
N PHE A 83 -10.33 13.08 -5.60
CA PHE A 83 -11.69 13.50 -5.24
C PHE A 83 -12.33 14.50 -6.20
N GLU A 84 -11.55 15.14 -7.07
CA GLU A 84 -12.08 16.05 -8.10
C GLU A 84 -12.42 15.33 -9.40
N HIS A 85 -11.75 14.22 -9.71
CA HIS A 85 -11.77 13.62 -11.05
C HIS A 85 -12.27 12.19 -11.11
N ALA A 86 -12.25 11.44 -9.99
CA ALA A 86 -12.73 10.07 -9.95
C ALA A 86 -14.28 10.03 -10.05
N GLN A 87 -14.80 8.90 -10.55
CA GLN A 87 -16.23 8.70 -10.64
C GLN A 87 -16.86 8.54 -9.25
N PRO A 88 -18.04 9.14 -9.00
CA PRO A 88 -18.79 8.91 -7.78
C PRO A 88 -19.04 7.40 -7.56
N GLY A 89 -18.81 6.94 -6.33
CA GLY A 89 -18.94 5.52 -5.99
C GLY A 89 -17.69 4.68 -6.27
N ALA A 90 -16.63 5.26 -6.85
CA ALA A 90 -15.35 4.56 -6.97
C ALA A 90 -14.82 4.12 -5.60
N LEU A 91 -14.20 2.95 -5.57
CA LEU A 91 -13.56 2.42 -4.37
C LEU A 91 -12.10 2.88 -4.32
N ILE A 92 -11.76 3.66 -3.32
CA ILE A 92 -10.41 4.15 -3.09
C ILE A 92 -9.73 3.25 -2.06
N ILE A 93 -8.55 2.72 -2.39
CA ILE A 93 -7.73 1.86 -1.52
C ILE A 93 -6.36 2.52 -1.35
N ASP A 94 -6.09 3.06 -0.16
CA ASP A 94 -4.78 3.62 0.15
C ASP A 94 -3.88 2.59 0.82
N PHE A 95 -2.87 2.11 0.08
CA PHE A 95 -1.86 1.17 0.57
C PHE A 95 -0.72 1.85 1.33
N SER A 96 -0.72 3.17 1.40
CA SER A 96 0.33 3.94 2.06
C SER A 96 0.30 3.75 3.58
N SER A 97 1.47 3.89 4.21
CA SER A 97 1.57 3.94 5.68
C SER A 97 1.54 5.40 6.12
N ILE A 98 0.45 5.82 6.73
CA ILE A 98 0.19 7.21 7.13
C ILE A 98 -0.30 7.30 8.58
N ARG A 99 -0.45 8.50 9.09
CA ARG A 99 -1.01 8.73 10.41
C ARG A 99 -2.47 8.25 10.49
N PRO A 100 -2.88 7.56 11.58
CA PRO A 100 -4.25 7.03 11.72
C PRO A 100 -5.33 8.11 11.66
N ASP A 101 -5.08 9.29 12.26
CA ASP A 101 -6.00 10.42 12.25
C ASP A 101 -6.18 11.02 10.85
N VAL A 102 -5.13 11.05 10.03
CA VAL A 102 -5.19 11.49 8.63
C VAL A 102 -5.99 10.51 7.79
N ALA A 103 -5.76 9.19 7.95
CA ALA A 103 -6.54 8.16 7.25
C ALA A 103 -8.03 8.27 7.57
N ALA A 104 -8.38 8.41 8.85
CA ALA A 104 -9.77 8.57 9.27
C ALA A 104 -10.41 9.86 8.71
N ALA A 105 -9.67 10.97 8.71
CA ALA A 105 -10.15 12.24 8.16
C ALA A 105 -10.40 12.17 6.64
N LEU A 106 -9.47 11.58 5.88
CA LEU A 106 -9.62 11.39 4.44
C LEU A 106 -10.78 10.45 4.09
N ALA A 107 -10.99 9.38 4.88
CA ALA A 107 -12.13 8.49 4.70
C ALA A 107 -13.46 9.21 4.94
N ALA A 108 -13.54 10.06 5.97
CA ALA A 108 -14.74 10.87 6.25
C ALA A 108 -15.00 11.90 5.14
N GLU A 109 -13.95 12.57 4.64
CA GLU A 109 -14.06 13.52 3.53
C GLU A 109 -14.51 12.81 2.25
N GLY A 110 -13.88 11.68 1.91
CA GLY A 110 -14.23 10.87 0.74
C GLY A 110 -15.68 10.40 0.78
N ALA A 111 -16.14 9.92 1.94
CA ALA A 111 -17.54 9.52 2.14
C ALA A 111 -18.51 10.70 1.94
N GLY A 112 -18.16 11.89 2.41
CA GLY A 112 -18.93 13.12 2.20
C GLY A 112 -19.03 13.53 0.72
N ARG A 113 -18.10 13.09 -0.12
CA ARG A 113 -18.06 13.29 -1.57
C ARG A 113 -18.63 12.11 -2.37
N GLY A 114 -19.12 11.06 -1.69
CA GLY A 114 -19.74 9.88 -2.31
C GLY A 114 -18.76 8.78 -2.72
N PHE A 115 -17.53 8.80 -2.21
CA PHE A 115 -16.53 7.73 -2.42
C PHE A 115 -16.61 6.67 -1.32
N ARG A 116 -16.14 5.50 -1.65
CA ARG A 116 -15.92 4.38 -0.75
C ARG A 116 -14.42 4.30 -0.46
N MET A 117 -14.01 4.21 0.79
CA MET A 117 -12.59 4.27 1.13
C MET A 117 -12.16 3.16 2.06
N LEU A 118 -10.98 2.59 1.77
CA LEU A 118 -10.23 1.67 2.61
C LEU A 118 -8.81 2.19 2.80
N ASP A 119 -8.34 2.23 4.01
CA ASP A 119 -6.92 2.35 4.32
C ASP A 119 -6.35 0.94 4.53
N ALA A 120 -5.24 0.64 3.86
CA ALA A 120 -4.80 -0.73 3.65
C ALA A 120 -3.27 -0.88 3.66
N PRO A 121 -2.56 -0.39 4.71
CA PRO A 121 -1.11 -0.49 4.78
C PRO A 121 -0.63 -1.92 4.70
N VAL A 122 0.53 -2.10 4.05
CA VAL A 122 1.13 -3.39 3.75
C VAL A 122 2.39 -3.67 4.57
N SER A 123 2.72 -4.95 4.72
CA SER A 123 3.98 -5.45 5.28
C SER A 123 4.50 -6.60 4.42
N GLY A 124 5.83 -6.67 4.24
CA GLY A 124 6.51 -7.69 3.42
C GLY A 124 7.63 -7.14 2.56
N GLY A 125 7.82 -5.80 2.56
CA GLY A 125 8.87 -5.12 1.81
C GLY A 125 8.77 -5.28 0.30
N GLU A 126 9.80 -4.86 -0.42
CA GLU A 126 9.87 -4.92 -1.87
C GLU A 126 9.72 -6.34 -2.41
N GLN A 127 10.37 -7.30 -1.78
CA GLN A 127 10.30 -8.70 -2.20
C GLN A 127 8.86 -9.25 -2.12
N GLY A 128 8.15 -8.97 -1.01
CA GLY A 128 6.75 -9.36 -0.86
C GLY A 128 5.83 -8.69 -1.89
N ALA A 129 6.13 -7.46 -2.29
CA ALA A 129 5.39 -6.75 -3.32
C ALA A 129 5.62 -7.38 -4.71
N ILE A 130 6.86 -7.75 -5.04
CA ILE A 130 7.23 -8.43 -6.30
C ILE A 130 6.53 -9.78 -6.40
N GLU A 131 6.56 -10.57 -5.34
CA GLU A 131 5.98 -11.91 -5.28
C GLU A 131 4.45 -11.93 -5.13
N GLY A 132 3.82 -10.79 -4.81
CA GLY A 132 2.37 -10.71 -4.55
C GLY A 132 1.94 -11.40 -3.25
N VAL A 133 2.82 -11.44 -2.24
CA VAL A 133 2.60 -12.15 -0.97
C VAL A 133 2.59 -11.22 0.25
N LEU A 134 2.29 -9.96 0.05
CA LEU A 134 2.22 -8.98 1.14
C LEU A 134 1.20 -9.40 2.21
N SER A 135 1.43 -8.96 3.44
CA SER A 135 0.40 -8.93 4.49
C SER A 135 -0.24 -7.56 4.50
N ILE A 136 -1.57 -7.52 4.52
CA ILE A 136 -2.35 -6.28 4.48
C ILE A 136 -3.30 -6.21 5.67
N MET A 137 -3.32 -5.05 6.30
CA MET A 137 -4.26 -4.69 7.35
C MET A 137 -5.26 -3.71 6.76
N VAL A 138 -6.55 -4.00 6.81
CA VAL A 138 -7.56 -3.16 6.15
C VAL A 138 -8.47 -2.49 7.17
N GLY A 139 -8.61 -1.19 7.06
CA GLY A 139 -9.59 -0.37 7.78
C GLY A 139 -10.64 0.19 6.84
N GLY A 140 -11.88 0.27 7.32
CA GLY A 140 -13.01 0.80 6.58
C GLY A 140 -14.27 -0.05 6.69
N ALA A 141 -15.26 0.18 5.84
CA ALA A 141 -16.52 -0.56 5.88
C ALA A 141 -16.35 -2.01 5.41
N ALA A 142 -16.99 -2.96 6.10
CA ALA A 142 -16.90 -4.38 5.78
C ALA A 142 -17.35 -4.71 4.34
N ALA A 143 -18.41 -4.05 3.85
CA ALA A 143 -18.88 -4.24 2.49
C ALA A 143 -17.86 -3.77 1.44
N ASP A 144 -17.08 -2.74 1.74
CA ASP A 144 -16.01 -2.25 0.86
C ASP A 144 -14.79 -3.18 0.89
N PHE A 145 -14.48 -3.73 2.06
CA PHE A 145 -13.47 -4.77 2.22
C PHE A 145 -13.80 -6.00 1.35
N GLU A 146 -15.03 -6.51 1.41
CA GLU A 146 -15.48 -7.62 0.57
C GLU A 146 -15.40 -7.28 -0.93
N ALA A 147 -15.79 -6.07 -1.32
CA ALA A 147 -15.72 -5.62 -2.71
C ALA A 147 -14.28 -5.47 -3.24
N ALA A 148 -13.32 -5.23 -2.36
CA ALA A 148 -11.88 -5.10 -2.66
C ALA A 148 -11.17 -6.46 -2.74
N ALA A 149 -11.76 -7.56 -2.28
CA ALA A 149 -11.11 -8.86 -2.19
C ALA A 149 -10.34 -9.27 -3.47
N PRO A 150 -10.89 -9.14 -4.70
CA PRO A 150 -10.14 -9.51 -5.90
C PRO A 150 -8.87 -8.67 -6.14
N VAL A 151 -8.84 -7.41 -5.66
CA VAL A 151 -7.67 -6.54 -5.73
C VAL A 151 -6.62 -6.99 -4.72
N PHE A 152 -7.05 -7.30 -3.50
CA PHE A 152 -6.16 -7.78 -2.45
C PHE A 152 -5.54 -9.14 -2.80
N ASP A 153 -6.32 -10.08 -3.32
CA ASP A 153 -5.86 -11.41 -3.71
C ASP A 153 -4.74 -11.38 -4.77
N ALA A 154 -4.69 -10.32 -5.59
CA ALA A 154 -3.66 -10.15 -6.62
C ALA A 154 -2.30 -9.70 -6.07
N VAL A 155 -2.27 -9.08 -4.87
CA VAL A 155 -1.06 -8.44 -4.34
C VAL A 155 -0.68 -8.93 -2.93
N CYS A 156 -1.56 -9.67 -2.26
CA CYS A 156 -1.41 -10.05 -0.85
C CYS A 156 -1.70 -11.55 -0.63
N LYS A 157 -1.04 -12.11 0.38
CA LYS A 157 -1.28 -13.48 0.88
C LYS A 157 -2.09 -13.50 2.18
N THR A 158 -1.83 -12.53 3.06
CA THR A 158 -2.51 -12.39 4.34
C THR A 158 -3.32 -11.10 4.34
N ILE A 159 -4.63 -11.20 4.47
CA ILE A 159 -5.55 -10.08 4.36
C ILE A 159 -6.45 -10.08 5.59
N VAL A 160 -6.41 -9.00 6.39
CA VAL A 160 -7.17 -8.92 7.63
C VAL A 160 -7.92 -7.59 7.73
N HIS A 161 -9.25 -7.64 7.84
CA HIS A 161 -10.05 -6.49 8.19
C HIS A 161 -9.97 -6.25 9.70
N VAL A 162 -9.41 -5.10 10.11
CA VAL A 162 -9.08 -4.82 11.52
C VAL A 162 -10.03 -3.81 12.19
N GLY A 163 -10.94 -3.21 11.43
CA GLY A 163 -11.92 -2.28 11.99
C GLY A 163 -12.23 -1.09 11.10
N PRO A 164 -12.76 0.02 11.65
CA PRO A 164 -13.06 1.23 10.89
C PRO A 164 -11.79 1.90 10.35
N ALA A 165 -11.97 2.89 9.46
CA ALA A 165 -10.89 3.67 8.88
C ALA A 165 -9.92 4.24 9.94
N GLY A 166 -8.61 4.16 9.69
CA GLY A 166 -7.53 4.52 10.62
C GLY A 166 -7.10 3.39 11.57
N SER A 167 -7.93 2.36 11.80
CA SER A 167 -7.56 1.25 12.70
C SER A 167 -6.35 0.47 12.19
N CYS A 168 -6.28 0.22 10.90
CA CYS A 168 -5.17 -0.52 10.31
C CYS A 168 -3.85 0.26 10.37
N GLN A 169 -3.88 1.58 10.27
CA GLN A 169 -2.68 2.42 10.43
C GLN A 169 -2.16 2.36 11.88
N THR A 170 -3.06 2.24 12.86
CA THR A 170 -2.67 2.01 14.27
C THR A 170 -1.98 0.64 14.42
N VAL A 171 -2.53 -0.42 13.80
CA VAL A 171 -1.90 -1.75 13.78
C VAL A 171 -0.55 -1.69 13.06
N LYS A 172 -0.47 -0.96 11.94
CA LYS A 172 0.80 -0.76 11.20
C LYS A 172 1.83 -0.03 12.05
N ALA A 173 1.44 1.01 12.78
CA ALA A 173 2.33 1.71 13.71
C ALA A 173 2.87 0.78 14.80
N ALA A 174 2.03 -0.06 15.39
CA ALA A 174 2.44 -1.07 16.36
C ALA A 174 3.41 -2.09 15.75
N ASN A 175 3.13 -2.57 14.51
CA ASN A 175 4.05 -3.44 13.77
C ASN A 175 5.41 -2.77 13.55
N GLN A 176 5.46 -1.50 13.18
CA GLN A 176 6.71 -0.78 12.96
C GLN A 176 7.48 -0.55 14.26
N LEU A 177 6.80 -0.32 15.37
CA LEU A 177 7.43 -0.28 16.70
C LEU A 177 8.13 -1.60 17.04
N MET A 178 7.47 -2.74 16.78
CA MET A 178 8.08 -4.07 16.98
C MET A 178 9.28 -4.29 16.06
N VAL A 179 9.17 -3.94 14.78
CA VAL A 179 10.27 -4.08 13.81
C VAL A 179 11.49 -3.26 14.25
N ALA A 180 11.28 -1.99 14.63
CA ALA A 180 12.36 -1.13 15.10
C ALA A 180 13.03 -1.68 16.36
N GLY A 181 12.22 -2.11 17.35
CA GLY A 181 12.71 -2.70 18.59
C GLY A 181 13.51 -3.98 18.36
N HIS A 182 13.05 -4.89 17.49
CA HIS A 182 13.79 -6.11 17.16
C HIS A 182 15.14 -5.81 16.50
N LEU A 183 15.21 -4.82 15.59
CA LEU A 183 16.45 -4.43 14.96
C LEU A 183 17.45 -3.84 15.95
N GLU A 184 16.99 -3.00 16.87
CA GLU A 184 17.81 -2.41 17.93
C GLU A 184 18.35 -3.49 18.87
N LEU A 185 17.47 -4.37 19.38
CA LEU A 185 17.87 -5.47 20.26
C LEU A 185 18.85 -6.43 19.56
N LEU A 186 18.67 -6.71 18.27
CA LEU A 186 19.60 -7.54 17.50
C LEU A 186 20.96 -6.86 17.38
N ALA A 187 21.01 -5.56 17.10
CA ALA A 187 22.25 -4.81 17.01
C ALA A 187 23.00 -4.82 18.36
N GLU A 188 22.31 -4.59 19.48
CA GLU A 188 22.91 -4.67 20.82
C GLU A 188 23.42 -6.09 21.15
N ALA A 189 22.65 -7.13 20.77
CA ALA A 189 23.07 -8.51 20.97
C ALA A 189 24.36 -8.84 20.21
N ILE A 190 24.50 -8.34 18.97
CA ILE A 190 25.73 -8.52 18.18
C ILE A 190 26.92 -7.85 18.89
N VAL A 191 26.80 -6.60 19.31
CA VAL A 191 27.85 -5.88 20.05
C VAL A 191 28.23 -6.61 21.33
N PHE A 192 27.26 -7.15 22.06
CA PHE A 192 27.49 -7.94 23.25
C PHE A 192 28.31 -9.21 22.96
N LEU A 193 27.93 -9.97 21.91
CA LEU A 193 28.64 -11.18 21.50
C LEU A 193 30.11 -10.88 21.11
N GLU A 194 30.31 -9.83 20.33
CA GLU A 194 31.67 -9.39 19.90
C GLU A 194 32.54 -8.98 21.11
N ALA A 195 31.97 -8.28 22.08
CA ALA A 195 32.69 -7.89 23.30
C ALA A 195 33.19 -9.08 24.13
N TYR A 196 32.55 -10.25 24.02
CA TYR A 196 32.95 -11.50 24.68
C TYR A 196 33.71 -12.45 23.74
N GLY A 197 34.07 -12.02 22.54
CA GLY A 197 34.84 -12.80 21.58
C GLY A 197 34.12 -14.03 21.03
N VAL A 198 32.78 -14.00 21.04
CA VAL A 198 31.95 -15.08 20.48
C VAL A 198 31.84 -14.93 18.96
N ASP A 199 31.91 -16.06 18.24
CA ASP A 199 31.63 -16.10 16.80
C ASP A 199 30.18 -15.68 16.52
N THR A 200 30.01 -14.48 15.99
CA THR A 200 28.71 -13.86 15.77
C THR A 200 27.90 -14.65 14.75
N GLU A 201 28.53 -15.20 13.70
CA GLU A 201 27.81 -15.99 12.69
C GLU A 201 27.25 -17.29 13.28
N ALA A 202 28.06 -17.99 14.08
CA ALA A 202 27.61 -19.20 14.76
C ALA A 202 26.49 -18.90 15.78
N ALA A 203 26.61 -17.80 16.52
CA ALA A 203 25.60 -17.36 17.47
C ALA A 203 24.28 -17.01 16.78
N LEU A 204 24.30 -16.25 15.68
CA LEU A 204 23.09 -15.88 14.94
C LEU A 204 22.38 -17.09 14.35
N ARG A 205 23.07 -18.15 13.93
CA ARG A 205 22.42 -19.40 13.51
C ARG A 205 21.61 -20.06 14.63
N VAL A 206 22.11 -20.00 15.86
CA VAL A 206 21.38 -20.54 17.04
C VAL A 206 20.20 -19.64 17.39
N LEU A 207 20.41 -18.33 17.45
CA LEU A 207 19.37 -17.36 17.83
C LEU A 207 18.22 -17.29 16.81
N GLY A 208 18.53 -17.50 15.52
CA GLY A 208 17.53 -17.54 14.46
C GLY A 208 16.69 -18.81 14.40
N GLY A 209 17.01 -19.83 15.19
CA GLY A 209 16.28 -21.10 15.29
C GLY A 209 15.42 -21.25 16.54
N GLY A 210 15.41 -20.24 17.42
CA GLY A 210 14.73 -20.25 18.72
C GLY A 210 13.41 -19.45 18.75
#